data_d45cf97133b08eef2d6f39232b7a4c17
#
_entry.id   d45cf97133b08eef2d6f39232b7a4c17
#
_cell.length_a   1.000
_cell.length_b   1.000
_cell.length_c   1.000
_cell.angle_alpha   90.00
_cell.angle_beta   90.00
_cell.angle_gamma   90.00
#
_symmetry.space_group_name_H-M   'P 1'
#
loop_
_entity.id
_entity.type
_entity.pdbx_description
1 polymer ?
#
loop_
_entity_poly.entity_id
_entity_poly.type
_entity_poly.pdbx_seq_one_letter_code
_entity_poly.pdbx_strand_id
1 'polypeptide(L)'
;MKTTVNSARRGFLWKASAALAAPLAVGAASVSAHAASERDASQARLAELEDVNAIRELTRLYVRHVNAGAHAEAAALFSEPADADTRSARTLAADPLGGEDAIEIAASGTTATARLHCTAAIETPIEPVTPLVAMARAQGGGVHKRTDRGVLEAAYVKRDGGWKIERLAFRAA
;
A
#
# COMPACT_ATOMS: atom_id res chain seq x y z
N MET A 1 31.43 -74.00 -18.12
CA MET A 1 32.25 -74.00 -16.91
C MET A 1 31.42 -73.28 -15.88
N LYS A 2 30.63 -73.99 -15.04
CA LYS A 2 30.93 -74.51 -13.70
C LYS A 2 31.61 -73.43 -12.89
N THR A 3 31.08 -72.92 -11.80
CA THR A 3 30.71 -73.55 -10.55
C THR A 3 29.90 -72.54 -9.71
N THR A 4 28.72 -72.78 -9.27
CA THR A 4 28.19 -73.26 -7.99
C THR A 4 29.12 -73.12 -6.79
N VAL A 5 28.57 -72.58 -5.73
CA VAL A 5 28.64 -73.06 -4.33
C VAL A 5 28.14 -71.96 -3.43
N ASN A 6 27.00 -72.06 -2.87
CA ASN A 6 26.56 -72.77 -1.65
C ASN A 6 26.68 -71.85 -0.43
N SER A 7 25.53 -71.48 0.07
CA SER A 7 24.89 -72.23 1.16
C SER A 7 25.34 -71.85 2.56
N ALA A 8 24.39 -71.47 3.28
CA ALA A 8 24.02 -71.99 4.57
C ALA A 8 24.32 -71.15 5.83
N ARG A 9 23.22 -70.95 6.45
CA ARG A 9 22.96 -71.14 7.90
C ARG A 9 23.54 -70.08 8.81
N ARG A 10 22.80 -69.54 9.69
CA ARG A 10 21.88 -69.92 10.76
C ARG A 10 21.31 -68.62 11.27
N GLY A 11 20.05 -68.33 11.47
CA GLY A 11 19.17 -69.03 12.38
C GLY A 11 19.59 -68.87 13.83
N PHE A 12 19.19 -67.74 14.44
CA PHE A 12 19.07 -67.65 15.88
C PHE A 12 18.00 -66.62 16.24
N LEU A 13 16.82 -67.12 16.50
CA LEU A 13 16.06 -67.09 17.74
C LEU A 13 16.17 -65.77 18.50
N TRP A 14 15.09 -64.94 18.37
CA TRP A 14 13.92 -64.93 19.22
C TRP A 14 14.21 -64.79 20.70
N LYS A 15 13.96 -63.61 21.23
CA LYS A 15 13.09 -63.37 22.39
C LYS A 15 13.07 -61.91 22.76
N ALA A 16 11.86 -61.32 22.64
CA ALA A 16 11.19 -60.50 23.63
C ALA A 16 12.04 -59.45 24.36
N SER A 17 11.79 -58.19 23.98
CA SER A 17 11.61 -57.12 24.95
C SER A 17 10.58 -56.13 24.36
N ALA A 18 9.35 -56.39 24.65
CA ALA A 18 8.35 -55.35 24.74
C ALA A 18 8.71 -54.50 25.94
N ALA A 19 8.99 -53.24 25.76
CA ALA A 19 8.64 -52.17 26.69
C ALA A 19 9.30 -50.85 26.26
N LEU A 20 8.49 -49.83 26.26
CA LEU A 20 8.85 -48.40 26.24
C LEU A 20 9.16 -47.76 24.85
N ALA A 21 8.18 -47.80 23.98
CA ALA A 21 8.04 -46.83 22.91
C ALA A 21 6.74 -46.03 23.17
N ALA A 22 6.82 -44.99 24.00
CA ALA A 22 5.94 -43.85 24.11
C ALA A 22 6.56 -42.90 25.16
N PRO A 23 6.43 -41.60 25.04
CA PRO A 23 5.84 -40.75 24.04
C PRO A 23 6.78 -39.61 23.58
N LEU A 24 7.31 -39.66 22.38
CA LEU A 24 7.96 -38.48 21.77
C LEU A 24 7.08 -37.77 20.71
N ALA A 25 5.83 -38.18 20.60
CA ALA A 25 4.92 -37.60 19.60
C ALA A 25 4.27 -36.27 20.03
N VAL A 26 4.35 -35.89 21.31
CA VAL A 26 3.70 -34.65 21.80
C VAL A 26 4.56 -33.41 21.53
N GLY A 27 5.89 -33.55 21.41
CA GLY A 27 6.77 -32.40 21.11
C GLY A 27 6.79 -31.94 19.66
N ALA A 28 6.56 -32.84 18.71
CA ALA A 28 6.63 -32.52 17.27
C ALA A 28 5.41 -31.72 16.76
N ALA A 29 4.22 -31.95 17.33
CA ALA A 29 3.01 -31.25 16.97
C ALA A 29 3.01 -29.78 17.41
N SER A 30 3.56 -29.48 18.59
CA SER A 30 3.64 -28.11 19.13
C SER A 30 4.66 -27.24 18.36
N VAL A 31 5.79 -27.81 17.95
CA VAL A 31 6.79 -27.09 17.15
C VAL A 31 6.27 -26.78 15.75
N SER A 32 5.53 -27.71 15.13
CA SER A 32 4.91 -27.50 13.81
C SER A 32 3.81 -26.43 13.84
N ALA A 33 3.00 -26.38 14.92
CA ALA A 33 1.96 -25.37 15.07
C ALA A 33 2.56 -23.96 15.30
N HIS A 34 3.65 -23.85 16.05
CA HIS A 34 4.34 -22.56 16.24
C HIS A 34 4.97 -22.06 14.92
N ALA A 35 5.65 -22.95 14.19
CA ALA A 35 6.25 -22.59 12.92
C ALA A 35 5.19 -22.20 11.84
N ALA A 36 4.01 -22.80 11.87
CA ALA A 36 2.91 -22.39 11.01
C ALA A 36 2.37 -21.00 11.39
N SER A 37 2.13 -20.76 12.67
CA SER A 37 1.66 -19.47 13.19
C SER A 37 2.65 -18.31 12.90
N GLU A 38 3.95 -18.55 13.01
CA GLU A 38 4.98 -17.57 12.69
C GLU A 38 5.04 -17.26 11.17
N ARG A 39 4.83 -18.27 10.33
CA ARG A 39 4.74 -18.08 8.88
C ARG A 39 3.52 -17.26 8.48
N ASP A 40 2.36 -17.56 9.06
CA ASP A 40 1.12 -16.84 8.81
C ASP A 40 1.24 -15.38 9.25
N ALA A 41 1.83 -15.13 10.43
CA ALA A 41 2.11 -13.77 10.91
C ALA A 41 3.09 -13.01 10.01
N SER A 42 4.10 -13.69 9.49
CA SER A 42 5.08 -13.08 8.57
C SER A 42 4.46 -12.77 7.21
N GLN A 43 3.61 -13.65 6.70
CA GLN A 43 2.87 -13.41 5.46
C GLN A 43 1.88 -12.26 5.60
N ALA A 44 1.17 -12.16 6.73
CA ALA A 44 0.27 -11.05 6.99
C ALA A 44 1.01 -9.70 7.03
N ARG A 45 2.17 -9.64 7.68
CA ARG A 45 3.02 -8.45 7.69
C ARG A 45 3.55 -8.10 6.30
N LEU A 46 3.93 -9.09 5.50
CA LEU A 46 4.37 -8.86 4.13
C LEU A 46 3.26 -8.25 3.29
N ALA A 47 2.05 -8.81 3.36
CA ALA A 47 0.88 -8.30 2.65
C ALA A 47 0.55 -6.85 3.07
N GLU A 48 0.64 -6.53 4.36
CA GLU A 48 0.45 -5.17 4.86
C GLU A 48 1.49 -4.19 4.30
N LEU A 49 2.77 -4.58 4.27
CA LEU A 49 3.85 -3.78 3.69
C LEU A 49 3.67 -3.57 2.17
N GLU A 50 3.23 -4.58 1.46
CA GLU A 50 2.90 -4.49 0.04
C GLU A 50 1.75 -3.51 -0.20
N ASP A 51 0.71 -3.57 0.60
CA ASP A 51 -0.43 -2.65 0.54
C ASP A 51 -0.01 -1.20 0.86
N VAL A 52 0.78 -0.98 1.90
CA VAL A 52 1.34 0.35 2.21
C VAL A 52 2.17 0.90 1.06
N ASN A 53 3.01 0.07 0.44
CA ASN A 53 3.81 0.49 -0.71
C ASN A 53 2.93 0.80 -1.93
N ALA A 54 1.90 0.00 -2.20
CA ALA A 54 0.96 0.25 -3.28
C ALA A 54 0.23 1.59 -3.10
N ILE A 55 -0.21 1.91 -1.88
CA ILE A 55 -0.84 3.20 -1.55
C ILE A 55 0.15 4.35 -1.75
N ARG A 56 1.41 4.22 -1.31
CA ARG A 56 2.44 5.24 -1.55
C ARG A 56 2.68 5.50 -3.03
N GLU A 57 2.78 4.44 -3.83
CA GLU A 57 2.97 4.58 -5.29
C GLU A 57 1.75 5.23 -5.95
N LEU A 58 0.53 4.84 -5.56
CA LEU A 58 -0.70 5.46 -6.04
C LEU A 58 -0.74 6.96 -5.74
N THR A 59 -0.34 7.34 -4.52
CA THR A 59 -0.27 8.74 -4.11
C THR A 59 0.79 9.53 -4.90
N ARG A 60 1.98 8.95 -5.09
CA ARG A 60 3.03 9.56 -5.91
C ARG A 60 2.59 9.75 -7.36
N LEU A 61 1.87 8.77 -7.89
CA LEU A 61 1.34 8.84 -9.24
C LEU A 61 0.30 9.96 -9.36
N TYR A 62 -0.60 10.08 -8.38
CA TYR A 62 -1.55 11.20 -8.29
C TYR A 62 -0.83 12.56 -8.29
N VAL A 63 0.11 12.76 -7.38
CA VAL A 63 0.91 14.01 -7.29
C VAL A 63 1.62 14.31 -8.61
N ARG A 64 2.18 13.30 -9.27
CA ARG A 64 2.82 13.46 -10.58
C ARG A 64 1.85 13.94 -11.66
N HIS A 65 0.65 13.34 -11.73
CA HIS A 65 -0.36 13.74 -12.70
C HIS A 65 -0.88 15.15 -12.44
N VAL A 66 -1.14 15.51 -11.18
CA VAL A 66 -1.53 16.88 -10.81
C VAL A 66 -0.45 17.88 -11.21
N ASN A 67 0.81 17.61 -10.89
CA ASN A 67 1.92 18.50 -11.22
C ASN A 67 2.19 18.63 -12.73
N ALA A 68 1.82 17.60 -13.50
CA ALA A 68 1.88 17.63 -14.96
C ALA A 68 0.65 18.28 -15.61
N GLY A 69 -0.39 18.64 -14.82
CA GLY A 69 -1.66 19.11 -15.36
C GLY A 69 -2.49 18.02 -16.06
N ALA A 70 -2.13 16.76 -15.85
CA ALA A 70 -2.79 15.58 -16.41
C ALA A 70 -4.03 15.20 -15.57
N HIS A 71 -5.06 16.08 -15.59
CA HIS A 71 -6.22 15.97 -14.70
C HIS A 71 -7.08 14.73 -14.99
N ALA A 72 -7.17 14.30 -16.24
CA ALA A 72 -7.93 13.10 -16.61
C ALA A 72 -7.27 11.83 -16.05
N GLU A 73 -5.94 11.75 -16.15
CA GLU A 73 -5.14 10.66 -15.61
C GLU A 73 -5.17 10.66 -14.08
N ALA A 74 -5.13 11.84 -13.44
CA ALA A 74 -5.30 11.97 -12.00
C ALA A 74 -6.68 11.48 -11.56
N ALA A 75 -7.75 11.85 -12.27
CA ALA A 75 -9.11 11.41 -11.98
C ALA A 75 -9.31 9.89 -12.16
N ALA A 76 -8.61 9.26 -13.09
CA ALA A 76 -8.67 7.81 -13.32
C ALA A 76 -8.10 6.97 -12.14
N LEU A 77 -7.37 7.59 -11.22
CA LEU A 77 -6.87 6.93 -10.01
C LEU A 77 -7.94 6.79 -8.92
N PHE A 78 -9.05 7.51 -9.06
CA PHE A 78 -10.15 7.44 -8.10
C PHE A 78 -11.07 6.24 -8.37
N SER A 79 -11.72 5.77 -7.32
CA SER A 79 -12.76 4.74 -7.43
C SER A 79 -13.99 5.26 -8.17
N GLU A 80 -14.32 6.55 -7.93
CA GLU A 80 -15.36 7.32 -8.64
C GLU A 80 -14.70 8.59 -9.18
N PRO A 81 -14.49 8.71 -10.50
CA PRO A 81 -13.80 9.87 -11.11
C PRO A 81 -14.46 11.22 -10.86
N ALA A 82 -15.76 11.22 -10.54
CA ALA A 82 -16.52 12.43 -10.21
C ALA A 82 -16.08 13.07 -8.88
N ASP A 83 -15.50 12.30 -7.95
CA ASP A 83 -15.06 12.77 -6.64
C ASP A 83 -13.67 13.42 -6.67
N ALA A 84 -13.02 13.42 -7.83
CA ALA A 84 -11.72 14.01 -8.01
C ALA A 84 -11.78 15.53 -8.13
N ASP A 85 -11.72 16.28 -7.02
CA ASP A 85 -11.47 17.73 -7.06
C ASP A 85 -9.97 18.02 -7.30
N THR A 86 -9.55 17.83 -8.54
CA THR A 86 -8.15 18.07 -8.97
C THR A 86 -7.92 19.48 -9.49
N ARG A 87 -8.96 20.35 -9.49
CA ARG A 87 -8.93 21.64 -10.22
C ARG A 87 -8.31 22.78 -9.43
N SER A 88 -8.38 22.72 -8.11
CA SER A 88 -7.93 23.82 -7.23
C SER A 88 -6.41 23.78 -6.96
N ALA A 89 -5.79 22.60 -6.86
CA ALA A 89 -4.35 22.48 -6.68
C ALA A 89 -3.64 22.37 -8.03
N ARG A 90 -2.69 23.27 -8.30
CA ARG A 90 -1.85 23.25 -9.51
C ARG A 90 -0.58 22.45 -9.31
N THR A 91 -0.02 22.48 -8.12
CA THR A 91 1.13 21.66 -7.77
C THR A 91 1.07 21.21 -6.33
N LEU A 92 1.52 19.99 -6.10
CA LEU A 92 1.68 19.39 -4.78
C LEU A 92 3.14 18.98 -4.60
N ALA A 93 3.74 19.29 -3.47
CA ALA A 93 5.08 18.85 -3.12
C ALA A 93 5.08 18.33 -1.68
N ALA A 94 5.80 17.24 -1.43
CA ALA A 94 5.99 16.74 -0.06
C ALA A 94 6.67 17.83 0.80
N ASP A 95 6.22 17.97 2.04
CA ASP A 95 6.85 18.85 3.03
C ASP A 95 7.59 18.00 4.08
N PRO A 96 8.90 17.80 3.92
CA PRO A 96 9.69 16.98 4.85
C PRO A 96 9.78 17.59 6.26
N LEU A 97 9.40 18.86 6.42
CA LEU A 97 9.39 19.56 7.70
C LEU A 97 8.00 19.56 8.37
N GLY A 98 6.98 19.09 7.65
CA GLY A 98 5.59 19.14 8.12
C GLY A 98 5.24 18.06 9.15
N GLY A 99 6.08 17.04 9.29
CA GLY A 99 5.86 15.90 10.19
C GLY A 99 5.99 14.57 9.48
N GLU A 100 5.66 13.49 10.18
CA GLU A 100 5.74 12.14 9.64
C GLU A 100 4.44 11.79 8.88
N ASP A 101 4.60 11.28 7.67
CA ASP A 101 3.49 10.77 6.88
C ASP A 101 2.97 9.46 7.48
N ALA A 102 1.66 9.38 7.72
CA ALA A 102 1.01 8.19 8.27
C ALA A 102 0.09 7.54 7.23
N ILE A 103 0.19 6.22 7.12
CA ILE A 103 -0.75 5.39 6.35
C ILE A 103 -1.26 4.32 7.29
N GLU A 104 -2.56 4.22 7.44
CA GLU A 104 -3.24 3.26 8.30
C GLU A 104 -4.18 2.39 7.45
N ILE A 105 -3.93 1.07 7.46
CA ILE A 105 -4.80 0.10 6.79
C ILE A 105 -5.79 -0.41 7.82
N ALA A 106 -7.07 -0.40 7.48
CA ALA A 106 -8.11 -0.96 8.34
C ALA A 106 -7.94 -2.47 8.52
N ALA A 107 -8.41 -3.01 9.63
CA ALA A 107 -8.33 -4.46 9.93
C ALA A 107 -8.97 -5.36 8.85
N SER A 108 -9.88 -4.81 8.04
CA SER A 108 -10.47 -5.52 6.90
C SER A 108 -9.49 -5.73 5.74
N GLY A 109 -8.36 -4.99 5.68
CA GLY A 109 -7.43 -4.99 4.55
C GLY A 109 -7.98 -4.42 3.24
N THR A 110 -9.18 -3.81 3.27
CA THR A 110 -9.88 -3.32 2.06
C THR A 110 -10.01 -1.82 2.00
N THR A 111 -9.75 -1.12 3.10
CA THR A 111 -9.77 0.34 3.18
C THR A 111 -8.53 0.84 3.91
N ALA A 112 -8.10 2.04 3.58
CA ALA A 112 -6.97 2.69 4.24
C ALA A 112 -7.18 4.21 4.31
N THR A 113 -6.50 4.86 5.24
CA THR A 113 -6.41 6.30 5.32
C THR A 113 -4.95 6.75 5.30
N ALA A 114 -4.68 7.93 4.75
CA ALA A 114 -3.36 8.53 4.82
C ALA A 114 -3.44 10.00 5.17
N ARG A 115 -2.40 10.46 5.87
CA ARG A 115 -2.13 11.87 6.16
C ARG A 115 -0.71 12.18 5.72
N LEU A 116 -0.58 13.06 4.74
CA LEU A 116 0.67 13.35 4.07
C LEU A 116 0.94 14.85 4.18
N HIS A 117 2.07 15.21 4.75
CA HIS A 117 2.46 16.61 4.87
C HIS A 117 2.95 17.12 3.52
N CYS A 118 2.31 18.20 3.03
CA CYS A 118 2.65 18.75 1.72
C CYS A 118 2.45 20.26 1.65
N THR A 119 3.06 20.85 0.64
CA THR A 119 2.77 22.21 0.18
C THR A 119 1.95 22.14 -1.09
N ALA A 120 0.90 22.98 -1.18
CA ALA A 120 0.06 23.09 -2.35
C ALA A 120 0.17 24.50 -2.95
N ALA A 121 0.48 24.61 -4.22
CA ALA A 121 0.31 25.85 -4.96
C ALA A 121 -1.11 25.90 -5.51
N ILE A 122 -1.85 26.92 -5.11
CA ILE A 122 -3.24 27.13 -5.43
C ILE A 122 -3.36 28.35 -6.32
N GLU A 123 -4.06 28.21 -7.44
CA GLU A 123 -4.39 29.33 -8.33
C GLU A 123 -5.89 29.60 -8.26
N THR A 124 -6.26 30.79 -7.83
CA THR A 124 -7.65 31.24 -7.78
C THR A 124 -7.86 32.31 -8.85
N PRO A 125 -8.82 32.16 -9.75
CA PRO A 125 -9.17 33.19 -10.73
C PRO A 125 -9.52 34.49 -10.04
N ILE A 126 -9.04 35.62 -10.59
CA ILE A 126 -9.41 36.94 -10.10
C ILE A 126 -10.83 37.26 -10.59
N GLU A 127 -11.72 37.58 -9.66
CA GLU A 127 -13.10 38.01 -9.92
C GLU A 127 -13.34 39.38 -9.30
N PRO A 128 -14.20 40.26 -9.92
CA PRO A 128 -14.91 40.07 -11.20
C PRO A 128 -13.96 40.18 -12.40
N VAL A 129 -14.38 39.59 -13.53
CA VAL A 129 -13.62 39.66 -14.78
C VAL A 129 -13.79 41.03 -15.41
N THR A 130 -12.82 41.92 -15.17
CA THR A 130 -12.70 43.23 -15.86
C THR A 130 -11.99 43.05 -17.20
N PRO A 131 -12.06 44.02 -18.14
CA PRO A 131 -11.27 43.97 -19.38
C PRO A 131 -9.77 43.76 -19.17
N LEU A 132 -9.22 44.35 -18.10
CA LEU A 132 -7.80 44.15 -17.71
C LEU A 132 -7.54 42.72 -17.28
N VAL A 133 -8.42 42.12 -16.46
CA VAL A 133 -8.32 40.73 -16.03
C VAL A 133 -8.46 39.77 -17.21
N ALA A 134 -9.40 40.07 -18.16
CA ALA A 134 -9.55 39.29 -19.37
C ALA A 134 -8.30 39.32 -20.24
N MET A 135 -7.66 40.47 -20.39
CA MET A 135 -6.41 40.62 -21.11
C MET A 135 -5.24 39.88 -20.40
N ALA A 136 -5.17 39.99 -19.06
CA ALA A 136 -4.18 39.24 -18.26
C ALA A 136 -4.35 37.72 -18.41
N ARG A 137 -5.62 37.22 -18.42
CA ARG A 137 -5.94 35.79 -18.65
C ARG A 137 -5.47 35.33 -20.04
N ALA A 138 -5.67 36.12 -21.06
CA ALA A 138 -5.21 35.82 -22.43
C ALA A 138 -3.66 35.71 -22.51
N GLN A 139 -2.94 36.35 -21.59
CA GLN A 139 -1.48 36.31 -21.46
C GLN A 139 -1.02 35.27 -20.43
N GLY A 140 -1.89 34.39 -19.95
CA GLY A 140 -1.54 33.35 -18.94
C GLY A 140 -1.50 33.86 -17.48
N GLY A 141 -2.02 35.08 -17.23
CA GLY A 141 -2.19 35.67 -15.90
C GLY A 141 -3.64 35.67 -15.44
N GLY A 142 -4.04 36.70 -14.65
CA GLY A 142 -5.42 36.85 -14.18
C GLY A 142 -5.83 35.87 -13.09
N VAL A 143 -4.84 35.30 -12.38
CA VAL A 143 -5.02 34.41 -11.23
C VAL A 143 -4.24 34.91 -10.04
N HIS A 144 -4.79 34.71 -8.87
CA HIS A 144 -4.07 34.87 -7.60
C HIS A 144 -3.37 33.56 -7.27
N LYS A 145 -2.05 33.61 -7.09
CA LYS A 145 -1.23 32.44 -6.74
C LYS A 145 -0.85 32.49 -5.28
N ARG A 146 -1.05 31.41 -4.56
CA ARG A 146 -0.58 31.25 -3.19
C ARG A 146 0.01 29.85 -2.99
N THR A 147 0.90 29.73 -2.04
CA THR A 147 1.45 28.43 -1.61
C THR A 147 1.10 28.24 -0.16
N ASP A 148 0.34 27.20 0.13
CA ASP A 148 -0.06 26.85 1.48
C ASP A 148 0.66 25.57 1.93
N ARG A 149 1.09 25.54 3.17
CA ARG A 149 1.49 24.31 3.87
C ARG A 149 0.24 23.66 4.45
N GLY A 150 0.23 22.33 4.48
CA GLY A 150 -0.89 21.62 5.06
C GLY A 150 -0.75 20.12 4.99
N VAL A 151 -1.88 19.45 5.15
CA VAL A 151 -2.00 18.00 5.15
C VAL A 151 -2.92 17.58 4.02
N LEU A 152 -2.46 16.65 3.20
CA LEU A 152 -3.27 15.93 2.24
C LEU A 152 -3.86 14.70 2.96
N GLU A 153 -5.16 14.75 3.24
CA GLU A 153 -5.91 13.65 3.81
C GLU A 153 -6.51 12.82 2.66
N ALA A 154 -6.22 11.53 2.67
CA ALA A 154 -6.72 10.63 1.65
C ALA A 154 -7.38 9.39 2.26
N ALA A 155 -8.46 8.94 1.65
CA ALA A 155 -9.07 7.64 1.89
C ALA A 155 -8.90 6.78 0.64
N TYR A 156 -8.62 5.50 0.85
CA TYR A 156 -8.38 4.53 -0.20
C TYR A 156 -9.27 3.32 -0.01
N VAL A 157 -9.62 2.71 -1.14
CA VAL A 157 -10.40 1.46 -1.17
C VAL A 157 -9.71 0.47 -2.11
N LYS A 158 -9.70 -0.80 -1.73
CA LYS A 158 -9.18 -1.90 -2.54
C LYS A 158 -10.31 -2.47 -3.38
N ARG A 159 -10.21 -2.38 -4.72
CA ARG A 159 -11.17 -2.92 -5.68
C ARG A 159 -10.44 -3.72 -6.75
N ASP A 160 -10.96 -4.88 -7.12
CA ASP A 160 -10.39 -5.75 -8.16
C ASP A 160 -8.90 -6.08 -7.94
N GLY A 161 -8.51 -6.24 -6.67
CA GLY A 161 -7.13 -6.54 -6.28
C GLY A 161 -6.17 -5.34 -6.28
N GLY A 162 -6.64 -4.13 -6.61
CA GLY A 162 -5.84 -2.90 -6.63
C GLY A 162 -6.38 -1.81 -5.72
N TRP A 163 -5.51 -0.91 -5.27
CA TRP A 163 -5.89 0.26 -4.50
C TRP A 163 -6.35 1.39 -5.42
N LYS A 164 -7.41 2.09 -5.01
CA LYS A 164 -7.94 3.29 -5.64
C LYS A 164 -8.12 4.39 -4.60
N ILE A 165 -8.05 5.65 -5.02
CA ILE A 165 -8.39 6.79 -4.17
C ILE A 165 -9.91 6.87 -4.09
N GLU A 166 -10.46 6.86 -2.88
CA GLU A 166 -11.89 7.07 -2.65
C GLU A 166 -12.18 8.56 -2.48
N ARG A 167 -11.36 9.22 -1.65
CA ARG A 167 -11.49 10.65 -1.38
C ARG A 167 -10.11 11.23 -1.10
N LEU A 168 -9.93 12.50 -1.48
CA LEU A 168 -8.72 13.24 -1.22
C LEU A 168 -9.08 14.70 -0.93
N ALA A 169 -8.49 15.26 0.13
CA ALA A 169 -8.71 16.65 0.51
C ALA A 169 -7.42 17.28 1.03
N PHE A 170 -7.09 18.48 0.59
CA PHE A 170 -6.02 19.28 1.16
C PHE A 170 -6.58 20.18 2.25
N ARG A 171 -5.95 20.14 3.43
CA ARG A 171 -6.24 21.05 4.54
C ARG A 171 -5.02 21.90 4.81
N ALA A 172 -5.16 23.22 4.61
CA ALA A 172 -4.14 24.18 5.00
C ALA A 172 -3.95 24.19 6.53
N ALA A 173 -2.70 24.34 6.97
CA ALA A 173 -2.34 24.43 8.38
C ALA A 173 -2.70 25.79 8.97
#